data_878d963167cad7e2d5e2bd40f6d2dc77
#
_entry.id   878d963167cad7e2d5e2bd40f6d2dc77
#
_cell.length_a   1.000
_cell.length_b   1.000
_cell.length_c   1.000
_cell.angle_alpha   90.00
_cell.angle_beta   90.00
_cell.angle_gamma   90.00
#
_symmetry.space_group_name_H-M   'P 1'
#
loop_
_entity.id
_entity.type
_entity.pdbx_description
1 polymer ?
#
loop_
_entity_poly.entity_id
_entity_poly.type
_entity_poly.pdbx_seq_one_letter_code
_entity_poly.pdbx_strand_id
1 'polypeptide(L)'
;MANFSPREIVSELDRFIVGQNEAKKAVAVALRNRWRRMQVSEHLREEIVPKNILMVGPTGVGKTEISRRLAKLAKAPFIKVEATKFTEIGYVGRDVESIIRDLLEIAIASTKKELRKSVAAKAETGAEERVLEALVGPSAREETREKFRKLLRENQLNDREIEIAVIDNTNPSMPTIDIPGMPGAQMGMLNLSDLLGKPFGDKYKTRKMTVGDAYKVLMLSLIHIS
;
A
#
# COMPACT_ATOMS: atom_id res chain seq x y z
N MET A 1 -8.17 -3.42 14.11
CA MET A 1 -8.25 -2.18 14.94
C MET A 1 -7.63 -2.45 16.31
N ALA A 2 -6.82 -1.53 16.83
CA ALA A 2 -6.26 -1.66 18.17
C ALA A 2 -7.38 -1.56 19.21
N ASN A 3 -7.31 -2.42 20.24
CA ASN A 3 -8.33 -2.51 21.31
C ASN A 3 -8.06 -1.44 22.38
N PHE A 4 -7.96 -0.16 21.98
CA PHE A 4 -7.73 0.92 22.93
C PHE A 4 -8.99 1.24 23.75
N SER A 5 -8.82 1.43 25.05
CA SER A 5 -9.82 2.04 25.91
C SER A 5 -9.97 3.55 25.61
N PRO A 6 -11.08 4.20 25.96
CA PRO A 6 -11.22 5.64 25.79
C PRO A 6 -10.13 6.46 26.48
N ARG A 7 -9.62 6.01 27.62
CA ARG A 7 -8.53 6.68 28.36
C ARG A 7 -7.21 6.62 27.58
N GLU A 8 -6.88 5.48 27.01
CA GLU A 8 -5.68 5.31 26.17
C GLU A 8 -5.77 6.15 24.90
N ILE A 9 -6.95 6.25 24.27
CA ILE A 9 -7.17 7.11 23.10
C ILE A 9 -6.93 8.58 23.47
N VAL A 10 -7.44 9.04 24.63
CA VAL A 10 -7.21 10.40 25.11
C VAL A 10 -5.72 10.63 25.35
N SER A 11 -5.05 9.69 26.03
CA SER A 11 -3.60 9.78 26.29
C SER A 11 -2.78 9.90 25.01
N GLU A 12 -3.13 9.14 23.97
CA GLU A 12 -2.46 9.25 22.65
C GLU A 12 -2.74 10.60 21.96
N LEU A 13 -3.96 11.14 22.12
CA LEU A 13 -4.30 12.46 21.59
C LEU A 13 -3.58 13.58 22.36
N ASP A 14 -3.37 13.44 23.68
CA ASP A 14 -2.66 14.41 24.52
C ASP A 14 -1.21 14.65 24.09
N ARG A 15 -0.59 13.68 23.45
CA ARG A 15 0.77 13.80 22.90
C ARG A 15 0.88 14.84 21.79
N PHE A 16 -0.22 15.17 21.13
CA PHE A 16 -0.21 16.01 19.91
C PHE A 16 -1.14 17.21 20.01
N ILE A 17 -2.10 17.21 20.93
CA ILE A 17 -3.16 18.22 21.01
C ILE A 17 -3.17 18.78 22.41
N VAL A 18 -2.82 20.04 22.54
CA VAL A 18 -2.84 20.76 23.81
C VAL A 18 -4.28 21.19 24.15
N GLY A 19 -4.72 20.95 25.38
CA GLY A 19 -6.07 21.30 25.83
C GLY A 19 -7.16 20.45 25.16
N GLN A 20 -8.34 21.01 24.95
CA GLN A 20 -9.51 20.36 24.29
C GLN A 20 -9.96 19.05 24.95
N ASN A 21 -9.89 18.97 26.28
CA ASN A 21 -10.10 17.71 27.02
C ASN A 21 -11.48 17.10 26.79
N GLU A 22 -12.54 17.92 26.74
CA GLU A 22 -13.90 17.43 26.51
C GLU A 22 -14.08 16.90 25.09
N ALA A 23 -13.52 17.59 24.08
CA ALA A 23 -13.53 17.12 22.71
C ALA A 23 -12.77 15.80 22.56
N LYS A 24 -11.58 15.67 23.17
CA LYS A 24 -10.79 14.42 23.16
C LYS A 24 -11.56 13.25 23.79
N LYS A 25 -12.23 13.47 24.92
CA LYS A 25 -13.08 12.45 25.57
C LYS A 25 -14.24 12.04 24.66
N ALA A 26 -14.95 13.01 24.10
CA ALA A 26 -16.11 12.75 23.23
C ALA A 26 -15.72 11.90 22.01
N VAL A 27 -14.64 12.27 21.32
CA VAL A 27 -14.17 11.53 20.14
C VAL A 27 -13.60 10.15 20.50
N ALA A 28 -12.96 10.02 21.67
CA ALA A 28 -12.46 8.74 22.15
C ALA A 28 -13.61 7.75 22.44
N VAL A 29 -14.69 8.23 23.05
CA VAL A 29 -15.91 7.43 23.27
C VAL A 29 -16.56 7.05 21.94
N ALA A 30 -16.66 7.98 21.01
CA ALA A 30 -17.22 7.72 19.67
C ALA A 30 -16.42 6.65 18.91
N LEU A 31 -15.09 6.72 18.93
CA LEU A 31 -14.21 5.71 18.31
C LEU A 31 -14.39 4.34 18.98
N ARG A 32 -14.47 4.30 20.32
CA ARG A 32 -14.72 3.05 21.06
C ARG A 32 -16.08 2.45 20.74
N ASN A 33 -17.12 3.25 20.61
CA ASN A 33 -18.46 2.79 20.24
C ASN A 33 -18.48 2.20 18.83
N ARG A 34 -17.75 2.83 17.87
CA ARG A 34 -17.56 2.27 16.53
C ARG A 34 -16.89 0.89 16.60
N TRP A 35 -15.86 0.73 17.41
CA TRP A 35 -15.19 -0.55 17.60
C TRP A 35 -16.15 -1.61 18.19
N ARG A 36 -16.92 -1.24 19.22
CA ARG A 36 -17.92 -2.13 19.84
C ARG A 36 -18.97 -2.59 18.84
N ARG A 37 -19.45 -1.68 17.98
CA ARG A 37 -20.38 -2.01 16.91
C ARG A 37 -19.85 -3.09 15.97
N MET A 38 -18.55 -3.08 15.68
CA MET A 38 -17.93 -4.10 14.84
C MET A 38 -17.79 -5.48 15.49
N GLN A 39 -17.98 -5.55 16.82
CA GLN A 39 -17.90 -6.82 17.57
C GLN A 39 -19.27 -7.50 17.76
N VAL A 40 -20.36 -6.83 17.44
CA VAL A 40 -21.71 -7.43 17.50
C VAL A 40 -22.02 -8.22 16.25
N SER A 41 -23.01 -9.14 16.35
CA SER A 41 -23.47 -9.92 15.21
C SER A 41 -23.96 -9.03 14.07
N GLU A 42 -23.95 -9.55 12.85
CA GLU A 42 -24.29 -8.80 11.63
C GLU A 42 -25.70 -8.20 11.71
N HIS A 43 -26.67 -8.99 12.16
CA HIS A 43 -28.06 -8.55 12.35
C HIS A 43 -28.18 -7.33 13.27
N LEU A 44 -27.54 -7.36 14.44
CA LEU A 44 -27.53 -6.20 15.37
C LEU A 44 -26.70 -5.02 14.84
N ARG A 45 -25.70 -5.28 14.02
CA ARG A 45 -24.87 -4.24 13.43
C ARG A 45 -25.63 -3.36 12.42
N GLU A 46 -26.60 -3.93 11.72
CA GLU A 46 -27.46 -3.19 10.80
C GLU A 46 -28.36 -2.21 11.52
N GLU A 47 -28.89 -2.59 12.70
CA GLU A 47 -29.73 -1.73 13.53
C GLU A 47 -28.95 -0.60 14.21
N ILE A 48 -27.68 -0.79 14.49
CA ILE A 48 -26.82 0.20 15.17
C ILE A 48 -26.19 1.14 14.13
N VAL A 49 -26.83 2.24 13.81
CA VAL A 49 -26.32 3.25 12.88
C VAL A 49 -25.06 3.92 13.46
N PRO A 50 -23.94 3.97 12.72
CA PRO A 50 -22.77 4.73 13.14
C PRO A 50 -23.08 6.23 13.18
N LYS A 51 -22.72 6.92 14.24
CA LYS A 51 -22.94 8.36 14.39
C LYS A 51 -21.75 9.14 13.83
N ASN A 52 -22.05 10.17 13.06
CA ASN A 52 -21.06 11.14 12.60
C ASN A 52 -20.69 12.10 13.74
N ILE A 53 -19.46 12.61 13.72
CA ILE A 53 -18.96 13.57 14.69
C ILE A 53 -18.96 14.94 14.05
N LEU A 54 -19.72 15.88 14.61
CA LEU A 54 -19.68 17.29 14.26
C LEU A 54 -18.74 18.01 15.24
N MET A 55 -17.72 18.68 14.70
CA MET A 55 -16.79 19.51 15.48
C MET A 55 -16.98 20.97 15.13
N VAL A 56 -17.39 21.79 16.09
CA VAL A 56 -17.62 23.23 15.94
C VAL A 56 -16.61 23.99 16.80
N GLY A 57 -16.10 25.10 16.28
CA GLY A 57 -15.16 25.96 16.98
C GLY A 57 -14.34 26.82 16.02
N PRO A 58 -13.55 27.79 16.52
CA PRO A 58 -12.75 28.69 15.71
C PRO A 58 -11.63 27.93 14.94
N THR A 59 -11.03 28.62 13.98
CA THR A 59 -9.88 28.08 13.23
C THR A 59 -8.67 27.90 14.15
N GLY A 60 -7.86 26.88 13.91
CA GLY A 60 -6.61 26.65 14.67
C GLY A 60 -6.76 25.85 15.97
N VAL A 61 -7.97 25.55 16.45
CA VAL A 61 -8.18 24.83 17.74
C VAL A 61 -7.93 23.30 17.66
N GLY A 62 -7.46 22.78 16.53
CA GLY A 62 -7.07 21.36 16.42
C GLY A 62 -8.13 20.41 15.85
N LYS A 63 -9.29 20.88 15.37
CA LYS A 63 -10.36 20.01 14.82
C LYS A 63 -9.87 18.98 13.81
N THR A 64 -9.16 19.43 12.79
CA THR A 64 -8.61 18.57 11.73
C THR A 64 -7.54 17.64 12.27
N GLU A 65 -6.72 18.10 13.21
CA GLU A 65 -5.66 17.26 13.78
C GLU A 65 -6.22 16.14 14.64
N ILE A 66 -7.27 16.41 15.44
CA ILE A 66 -8.01 15.37 16.16
C ILE A 66 -8.50 14.30 15.19
N SER A 67 -9.15 14.70 14.09
CA SER A 67 -9.70 13.75 13.09
C SER A 67 -8.59 12.91 12.45
N ARG A 68 -7.47 13.53 12.08
CA ARG A 68 -6.32 12.84 11.49
C ARG A 68 -5.69 11.83 12.46
N ARG A 69 -5.56 12.19 13.74
CA ARG A 69 -5.01 11.29 14.76
C ARG A 69 -5.95 10.13 15.07
N LEU A 70 -7.26 10.37 15.13
CA LEU A 70 -8.25 9.31 15.26
C LEU A 70 -8.19 8.31 14.11
N ALA A 71 -8.12 8.78 12.88
CA ALA A 71 -7.97 7.90 11.71
C ALA A 71 -6.69 7.05 11.80
N LYS A 72 -5.57 7.64 12.22
CA LYS A 72 -4.31 6.92 12.43
C LYS A 72 -4.41 5.85 13.52
N LEU A 73 -5.04 6.17 14.66
CA LEU A 73 -5.29 5.22 15.76
C LEU A 73 -6.21 4.07 15.31
N ALA A 74 -7.22 4.40 14.51
CA ALA A 74 -8.14 3.42 13.94
C ALA A 74 -7.55 2.61 12.79
N LYS A 75 -6.34 2.95 12.31
CA LYS A 75 -5.74 2.43 11.06
C LYS A 75 -6.68 2.55 9.87
N ALA A 76 -7.39 3.68 9.81
CA ALA A 76 -8.34 3.97 8.75
C ALA A 76 -7.76 4.99 7.75
N PRO A 77 -8.13 4.92 6.46
CA PRO A 77 -7.76 5.94 5.50
C PRO A 77 -8.36 7.30 5.91
N PHE A 78 -7.63 8.38 5.62
CA PHE A 78 -8.03 9.73 5.96
C PHE A 78 -7.87 10.65 4.77
N ILE A 79 -8.93 11.39 4.46
CA ILE A 79 -8.91 12.47 3.48
C ILE A 79 -9.51 13.74 4.09
N LYS A 80 -8.91 14.89 3.83
CA LYS A 80 -9.46 16.19 4.15
C LYS A 80 -10.02 16.81 2.88
N VAL A 81 -11.30 17.14 2.88
CA VAL A 81 -11.97 17.81 1.76
C VAL A 81 -12.53 19.15 2.22
N GLU A 82 -12.58 20.11 1.29
CA GLU A 82 -13.23 21.39 1.49
C GLU A 82 -14.56 21.37 0.75
N ALA A 83 -15.68 21.41 1.48
CA ALA A 83 -17.02 21.28 0.91
C ALA A 83 -17.30 22.29 -0.21
N THR A 84 -16.73 23.51 -0.10
CA THR A 84 -16.88 24.58 -1.10
C THR A 84 -16.27 24.28 -2.48
N LYS A 85 -15.45 23.24 -2.59
CA LYS A 85 -14.86 22.81 -3.86
C LYS A 85 -15.71 21.80 -4.62
N PHE A 86 -16.77 21.32 -3.99
CA PHE A 86 -17.68 20.35 -4.56
C PHE A 86 -19.01 21.02 -4.91
N THR A 87 -19.51 20.72 -6.08
CA THR A 87 -20.78 21.27 -6.58
C THR A 87 -21.70 20.12 -7.02
N GLU A 88 -22.99 20.38 -7.07
CA GLU A 88 -23.95 19.47 -7.67
C GLU A 88 -23.68 19.29 -9.17
N ILE A 89 -24.09 18.14 -9.69
CA ILE A 89 -23.89 17.74 -11.10
C ILE A 89 -24.37 18.85 -12.04
N GLY A 90 -23.48 19.35 -12.89
CA GLY A 90 -23.79 20.37 -13.91
C GLY A 90 -23.21 21.76 -13.64
N TYR A 91 -22.59 22.03 -12.49
CA TYR A 91 -21.88 23.27 -12.21
C TYR A 91 -20.34 23.06 -12.24
N VAL A 92 -19.61 24.16 -12.39
CA VAL A 92 -18.13 24.14 -12.38
C VAL A 92 -17.63 23.79 -10.98
N GLY A 93 -17.14 22.56 -10.79
CA GLY A 93 -16.61 22.06 -9.53
C GLY A 93 -16.22 20.59 -9.65
N ARG A 94 -15.59 20.05 -8.58
CA ARG A 94 -15.26 18.62 -8.50
C ARG A 94 -16.54 17.84 -8.15
N ASP A 95 -16.69 16.69 -8.80
CA ASP A 95 -17.75 15.74 -8.50
C ASP A 95 -17.57 15.17 -7.07
N VAL A 96 -18.68 15.11 -6.31
CA VAL A 96 -18.70 14.57 -4.94
C VAL A 96 -18.24 13.10 -4.91
N GLU A 97 -18.53 12.33 -5.95
CA GLU A 97 -18.08 10.93 -6.06
C GLU A 97 -16.55 10.80 -6.08
N SER A 98 -15.84 11.85 -6.53
CA SER A 98 -14.38 11.87 -6.52
C SER A 98 -13.79 11.73 -5.12
N ILE A 99 -14.53 12.14 -4.07
CA ILE A 99 -14.11 11.98 -2.66
C ILE A 99 -13.93 10.49 -2.32
N ILE A 100 -14.88 9.66 -2.73
CA ILE A 100 -14.83 8.20 -2.47
C ILE A 100 -13.69 7.56 -3.25
N ARG A 101 -13.49 8.01 -4.50
CA ARG A 101 -12.40 7.52 -5.35
C ARG A 101 -11.03 7.84 -4.74
N ASP A 102 -10.83 9.11 -4.35
CA ASP A 102 -9.60 9.56 -3.70
C ASP A 102 -9.35 8.81 -2.36
N LEU A 103 -10.41 8.57 -1.58
CA LEU A 103 -10.32 7.81 -0.33
C LEU A 103 -9.95 6.35 -0.57
N LEU A 104 -10.50 5.73 -1.62
CA LEU A 104 -10.18 4.36 -2.01
C LEU A 104 -8.72 4.22 -2.43
N GLU A 105 -8.20 5.17 -3.21
CA GLU A 105 -6.78 5.18 -3.61
C GLU A 105 -5.85 5.24 -2.39
N ILE A 106 -6.16 6.11 -1.42
CA ILE A 106 -5.41 6.19 -0.16
C ILE A 106 -5.48 4.86 0.61
N ALA A 107 -6.66 4.24 0.67
CA ALA A 107 -6.85 2.95 1.33
C ALA A 107 -6.02 1.84 0.67
N ILE A 108 -6.04 1.75 -0.66
CA ILE A 108 -5.26 0.79 -1.45
C ILE A 108 -3.76 1.01 -1.22
N ALA A 109 -3.29 2.26 -1.30
CA ALA A 109 -1.88 2.59 -1.08
C ALA A 109 -1.41 2.21 0.34
N SER A 110 -2.24 2.47 1.35
CA SER A 110 -1.95 2.13 2.75
C SER A 110 -1.88 0.62 2.95
N THR A 111 -2.86 -0.12 2.42
CA THR A 111 -2.90 -1.58 2.50
C THR A 111 -1.72 -2.23 1.79
N LYS A 112 -1.40 -1.76 0.57
CA LYS A 112 -0.19 -2.21 -0.16
C LYS A 112 1.09 -1.98 0.66
N LYS A 113 1.20 -0.84 1.33
CA LYS A 113 2.35 -0.53 2.18
C LYS A 113 2.46 -1.47 3.38
N GLU A 114 1.34 -1.81 4.02
CA GLU A 114 1.32 -2.77 5.14
C GLU A 114 1.66 -4.20 4.67
N LEU A 115 1.08 -4.64 3.57
CA LEU A 115 1.37 -5.95 2.97
C LEU A 115 2.86 -6.06 2.58
N ARG A 116 3.42 -5.03 1.93
CA ARG A 116 4.85 -5.01 1.61
C ARG A 116 5.74 -5.16 2.85
N LYS A 117 5.37 -4.51 3.96
CA LYS A 117 6.12 -4.67 5.22
C LYS A 117 6.02 -6.08 5.79
N SER A 118 4.86 -6.72 5.69
CA SER A 118 4.67 -8.07 6.23
C SER A 118 5.45 -9.13 5.46
N VAL A 119 5.65 -8.93 4.16
CA VAL A 119 6.40 -9.86 3.31
C VAL A 119 7.88 -9.51 3.16
N ALA A 120 8.31 -8.32 3.61
CA ALA A 120 9.67 -7.83 3.43
C ALA A 120 10.73 -8.80 3.98
N ALA A 121 10.55 -9.32 5.20
CA ALA A 121 11.49 -10.26 5.80
C ALA A 121 11.60 -11.57 5.00
N LYS A 122 10.48 -12.08 4.49
CA LYS A 122 10.45 -13.29 3.65
C LYS A 122 11.10 -13.02 2.28
N ALA A 123 10.84 -11.86 1.70
CA ALA A 123 11.45 -11.45 0.45
C ALA A 123 12.98 -11.26 0.60
N GLU A 124 13.43 -10.72 1.72
CA GLU A 124 14.85 -10.58 2.05
C GLU A 124 15.56 -11.94 2.09
N THR A 125 15.01 -12.91 2.81
CA THR A 125 15.53 -14.27 2.85
C THR A 125 15.57 -14.91 1.46
N GLY A 126 14.50 -14.77 0.68
CA GLY A 126 14.43 -15.32 -0.67
C GLY A 126 15.39 -14.63 -1.65
N ALA A 127 15.62 -13.32 -1.53
CA ALA A 127 16.60 -12.61 -2.33
C ALA A 127 18.04 -13.04 -1.96
N GLU A 128 18.34 -13.18 -0.66
CA GLU A 128 19.63 -13.68 -0.18
C GLU A 128 19.93 -15.06 -0.76
N GLU A 129 18.98 -15.98 -0.73
CA GLU A 129 19.17 -17.34 -1.28
C GLU A 129 19.42 -17.34 -2.79
N ARG A 130 18.66 -16.55 -3.57
CA ARG A 130 18.85 -16.45 -5.03
C ARG A 130 20.20 -15.83 -5.39
N VAL A 131 20.64 -14.81 -4.65
CA VAL A 131 21.97 -14.21 -4.87
C VAL A 131 23.07 -15.22 -4.50
N LEU A 132 22.93 -15.95 -3.40
CA LEU A 132 23.88 -17.01 -3.03
C LEU A 132 23.95 -18.11 -4.10
N GLU A 133 22.82 -18.54 -4.62
CA GLU A 133 22.77 -19.52 -5.70
C GLU A 133 23.48 -19.03 -6.97
N ALA A 134 23.31 -17.77 -7.33
CA ALA A 134 24.01 -17.15 -8.46
C ALA A 134 25.53 -17.01 -8.22
N LEU A 135 25.97 -16.82 -6.96
CA LEU A 135 27.37 -16.65 -6.61
C LEU A 135 28.16 -17.97 -6.55
N VAL A 136 27.56 -19.01 -5.98
CA VAL A 136 28.26 -20.26 -5.66
C VAL A 136 27.70 -21.48 -6.38
N GLY A 137 26.58 -21.32 -7.09
CA GLY A 137 25.89 -22.39 -7.80
C GLY A 137 24.96 -23.23 -6.92
N PRO A 138 24.01 -23.98 -7.52
CA PRO A 138 23.01 -24.75 -6.79
C PRO A 138 23.59 -25.93 -6.00
N SER A 139 24.74 -26.46 -6.42
CA SER A 139 25.38 -27.65 -5.82
C SER A 139 26.48 -27.32 -4.79
N ALA A 140 26.58 -26.06 -4.37
CA ALA A 140 27.61 -25.66 -3.41
C ALA A 140 27.38 -26.29 -2.03
N ARG A 141 28.52 -26.69 -1.36
CA ARG A 141 28.47 -27.21 0.00
C ARG A 141 27.97 -26.14 0.99
N GLU A 142 27.26 -26.58 2.03
CA GLU A 142 26.68 -25.67 3.02
C GLU A 142 27.70 -24.75 3.68
N GLU A 143 28.91 -25.28 4.00
CA GLU A 143 30.01 -24.46 4.55
C GLU A 143 30.42 -23.30 3.62
N THR A 144 30.38 -23.51 2.30
CA THR A 144 30.68 -22.48 1.31
C THR A 144 29.55 -21.47 1.24
N ARG A 145 28.30 -21.94 1.27
CA ARG A 145 27.10 -21.06 1.28
C ARG A 145 27.09 -20.16 2.52
N GLU A 146 27.41 -20.70 3.71
CA GLU A 146 27.49 -19.92 4.94
C GLU A 146 28.57 -18.85 4.91
N LYS A 147 29.75 -19.17 4.37
CA LYS A 147 30.86 -18.19 4.21
C LYS A 147 30.42 -17.05 3.29
N PHE A 148 29.81 -17.37 2.12
CA PHE A 148 29.34 -16.36 1.20
C PHE A 148 28.15 -15.57 1.75
N ARG A 149 27.27 -16.19 2.52
CA ARG A 149 26.15 -15.50 3.22
C ARG A 149 26.69 -14.46 4.19
N LYS A 150 27.75 -14.79 4.95
CA LYS A 150 28.39 -13.84 5.85
C LYS A 150 28.99 -12.66 5.09
N LEU A 151 29.76 -12.91 4.02
CA LEU A 151 30.36 -11.88 3.19
C LEU A 151 29.29 -10.98 2.51
N LEU A 152 28.15 -11.56 2.12
CA LEU A 152 27.02 -10.84 1.54
C LEU A 152 26.41 -9.87 2.57
N ARG A 153 26.17 -10.34 3.80
CA ARG A 153 25.64 -9.52 4.90
C ARG A 153 26.61 -8.43 5.35
N GLU A 154 27.90 -8.66 5.22
CA GLU A 154 28.95 -7.66 5.46
C GLU A 154 29.16 -6.69 4.28
N ASN A 155 28.35 -6.80 3.21
CA ASN A 155 28.43 -5.99 1.98
C ASN A 155 29.78 -6.10 1.23
N GLN A 156 30.58 -7.12 1.46
CA GLN A 156 31.90 -7.29 0.84
C GLN A 156 31.83 -7.80 -0.61
N LEU A 157 30.65 -8.23 -1.06
CA LEU A 157 30.45 -8.78 -2.39
C LEU A 157 29.61 -7.85 -3.30
N ASN A 158 29.27 -6.64 -2.87
CA ASN A 158 28.34 -5.75 -3.55
C ASN A 158 28.74 -5.44 -5.00
N ASP A 159 30.03 -5.27 -5.28
CA ASP A 159 30.55 -4.89 -6.60
C ASP A 159 30.79 -6.10 -7.52
N ARG A 160 30.60 -7.32 -7.02
CA ARG A 160 30.80 -8.53 -7.82
C ARG A 160 29.66 -8.70 -8.80
N GLU A 161 29.99 -8.99 -10.06
CA GLU A 161 29.00 -9.27 -11.08
C GLU A 161 28.44 -10.70 -10.98
N ILE A 162 27.13 -10.82 -11.11
CA ILE A 162 26.40 -12.10 -11.17
C ILE A 162 25.38 -12.07 -12.29
N GLU A 163 24.99 -13.25 -12.75
CA GLU A 163 23.89 -13.44 -13.70
C GLU A 163 22.65 -13.91 -12.95
N ILE A 164 21.56 -13.14 -13.05
CA ILE A 164 20.29 -13.52 -12.44
C ILE A 164 19.16 -13.52 -13.46
N ALA A 165 18.21 -14.43 -13.29
CA ALA A 165 16.97 -14.45 -14.03
C ALA A 165 15.97 -13.49 -13.36
N VAL A 166 15.60 -12.42 -14.05
CA VAL A 166 14.61 -11.43 -13.61
C VAL A 166 13.38 -11.48 -14.51
N ILE A 167 12.23 -11.18 -13.96
CA ILE A 167 10.99 -11.07 -14.73
C ILE A 167 11.12 -9.86 -15.67
N ASP A 168 10.92 -10.09 -16.95
CA ASP A 168 10.94 -9.02 -17.94
C ASP A 168 9.59 -8.27 -17.92
N ASN A 169 9.50 -7.21 -17.12
CA ASN A 169 8.34 -6.32 -17.04
C ASN A 169 8.30 -5.32 -18.22
N THR A 170 9.19 -5.43 -19.20
CA THR A 170 9.02 -4.69 -20.44
C THR A 170 7.81 -5.27 -21.15
N ASN A 171 6.65 -4.65 -20.93
CA ASN A 171 5.54 -4.79 -21.87
C ASN A 171 6.12 -4.53 -23.26
N PRO A 172 6.08 -5.47 -24.19
CA PRO A 172 6.31 -5.13 -25.56
C PRO A 172 5.24 -4.09 -25.88
N SER A 173 5.66 -2.84 -26.12
CA SER A 173 4.80 -1.89 -26.81
C SER A 173 4.39 -2.58 -28.09
N MET A 174 3.19 -3.17 -28.09
CA MET A 174 2.63 -3.71 -29.32
C MET A 174 2.61 -2.58 -30.32
N PRO A 175 3.08 -2.81 -31.55
CA PRO A 175 2.95 -1.82 -32.60
C PRO A 175 1.47 -1.49 -32.73
N THR A 176 1.14 -0.22 -32.57
CA THR A 176 -0.18 0.32 -32.91
C THR A 176 -0.44 -0.03 -34.36
N ILE A 177 -1.32 -0.99 -34.59
CA ILE A 177 -1.81 -1.27 -35.94
C ILE A 177 -2.79 -0.13 -36.25
N ASP A 178 -2.29 0.88 -36.98
CA ASP A 178 -3.15 1.86 -37.61
C ASP A 178 -3.98 1.13 -38.69
N ILE A 179 -5.28 0.98 -38.41
CA ILE A 179 -6.22 0.49 -39.40
C ILE A 179 -6.56 1.67 -40.32
N PRO A 180 -6.15 1.66 -41.57
CA PRO A 180 -6.45 2.74 -42.51
C PRO A 180 -7.96 2.75 -42.76
N GLY A 181 -8.67 3.80 -42.34
CA GLY A 181 -10.04 4.00 -42.74
C GLY A 181 -11.03 4.49 -41.65
N MET A 182 -10.62 4.68 -40.40
CA MET A 182 -11.49 5.24 -39.34
C MET A 182 -10.78 6.34 -38.57
N PRO A 183 -10.85 7.60 -38.98
CA PRO A 183 -10.35 8.71 -38.17
C PRO A 183 -11.33 8.95 -37.01
N GLY A 184 -10.87 8.71 -35.77
CA GLY A 184 -11.59 9.10 -34.56
C GLY A 184 -12.04 7.99 -33.61
N ALA A 185 -11.81 6.72 -33.89
CA ALA A 185 -12.09 5.65 -32.93
C ALA A 185 -10.91 5.52 -31.94
N GLN A 186 -10.86 6.37 -30.93
CA GLN A 186 -10.17 6.04 -29.68
C GLN A 186 -10.97 4.92 -28.98
N MET A 187 -10.91 3.75 -29.56
CA MET A 187 -11.41 2.55 -28.89
C MET A 187 -10.47 2.27 -27.75
N GLY A 188 -10.99 2.45 -26.52
CA GLY A 188 -10.26 2.17 -25.29
C GLY A 188 -9.53 0.85 -25.41
N MET A 189 -8.25 0.84 -24.98
CA MET A 189 -7.38 -0.33 -24.90
C MET A 189 -8.11 -1.49 -24.23
N LEU A 190 -8.84 -2.29 -24.99
CA LEU A 190 -9.18 -3.64 -24.60
C LEU A 190 -7.86 -4.41 -24.69
N ASN A 191 -7.27 -4.70 -23.55
CA ASN A 191 -6.12 -5.58 -23.44
C ASN A 191 -6.51 -6.92 -24.05
N LEU A 192 -6.08 -7.17 -25.29
CA LEU A 192 -6.30 -8.44 -25.98
C LEU A 192 -5.70 -9.62 -25.21
N SER A 193 -4.76 -9.35 -24.31
CA SER A 193 -4.22 -10.32 -23.34
C SER A 193 -5.24 -10.80 -22.32
N ASP A 194 -6.25 -9.99 -21.98
CA ASP A 194 -7.34 -10.38 -21.05
C ASP A 194 -8.40 -11.26 -21.78
N LEU A 195 -8.51 -11.11 -23.09
CA LEU A 195 -9.47 -11.89 -23.90
C LEU A 195 -8.93 -13.26 -24.32
N LEU A 196 -7.61 -13.41 -24.47
CA LEU A 196 -6.95 -14.63 -24.94
C LEU A 196 -6.46 -15.55 -23.81
N GLY A 197 -6.85 -15.30 -22.53
CA GLY A 197 -6.51 -16.18 -21.40
C GLY A 197 -5.02 -16.53 -21.38
N LYS A 198 -4.25 -15.99 -20.49
CA LYS A 198 -2.80 -16.14 -20.30
C LYS A 198 -2.19 -17.47 -20.82
N PRO A 199 -1.56 -17.51 -22.00
CA PRO A 199 -0.63 -18.58 -22.32
C PRO A 199 0.84 -18.12 -22.30
N PHE A 200 1.12 -16.91 -21.77
CA PHE A 200 2.49 -16.45 -21.64
C PHE A 200 2.90 -16.50 -20.18
N GLY A 201 3.59 -17.58 -19.80
CA GLY A 201 4.33 -17.66 -18.56
C GLY A 201 5.31 -16.49 -18.44
N ASP A 202 5.59 -16.05 -17.21
CA ASP A 202 6.55 -15.00 -16.92
C ASP A 202 7.85 -15.23 -17.70
N LYS A 203 8.17 -14.33 -18.64
CA LYS A 203 9.41 -14.42 -19.41
C LYS A 203 10.54 -13.98 -18.49
N TYR A 204 11.33 -14.94 -18.05
CA TYR A 204 12.57 -14.66 -17.32
C TYR A 204 13.66 -14.30 -18.35
N LYS A 205 14.34 -13.18 -18.09
CA LYS A 205 15.49 -12.75 -18.86
C LYS A 205 16.72 -12.72 -17.96
N THR A 206 17.76 -13.43 -18.36
CA THR A 206 19.03 -13.39 -17.63
C THR A 206 19.71 -12.04 -17.86
N ARG A 207 20.06 -11.36 -16.78
CA ARG A 207 20.79 -10.08 -16.81
C ARG A 207 22.05 -10.18 -15.96
N LYS A 208 23.15 -9.62 -16.47
CA LYS A 208 24.37 -9.38 -15.68
C LYS A 208 24.22 -8.09 -14.92
N MET A 209 24.45 -8.13 -13.63
CA MET A 209 24.44 -6.95 -12.76
C MET A 209 25.25 -7.21 -11.50
N THR A 210 25.53 -6.14 -10.76
CA THR A 210 26.24 -6.28 -9.47
C THR A 210 25.36 -6.97 -8.43
N VAL A 211 25.96 -7.61 -7.45
CA VAL A 211 25.27 -8.27 -6.32
C VAL A 211 24.35 -7.28 -5.61
N GLY A 212 24.83 -6.04 -5.36
CA GLY A 212 24.04 -5.02 -4.70
C GLY A 212 22.78 -4.62 -5.47
N ASP A 213 22.86 -4.54 -6.80
CA ASP A 213 21.70 -4.22 -7.64
C ASP A 213 20.79 -5.43 -7.83
N ALA A 214 21.37 -6.62 -8.00
CA ALA A 214 20.65 -7.88 -8.06
C ALA A 214 19.76 -8.09 -6.81
N TYR A 215 20.31 -7.83 -5.64
CA TYR A 215 19.60 -7.94 -4.37
C TYR A 215 18.38 -7.02 -4.32
N LYS A 216 18.53 -5.73 -4.73
CA LYS A 216 17.43 -4.77 -4.79
C LYS A 216 16.33 -5.19 -5.78
N VAL A 217 16.73 -5.65 -6.97
CA VAL A 217 15.79 -6.08 -8.02
C VAL A 217 15.02 -7.33 -7.57
N LEU A 218 15.69 -8.31 -6.98
CA LEU A 218 15.07 -9.53 -6.46
C LEU A 218 14.13 -9.23 -5.29
N MET A 219 14.52 -8.36 -4.35
CA MET A 219 13.64 -7.90 -3.27
C MET A 219 12.35 -7.30 -3.81
N LEU A 220 12.45 -6.39 -4.77
CA LEU A 220 11.26 -5.77 -5.37
C LEU A 220 10.38 -6.81 -6.09
N SER A 221 10.99 -7.70 -6.87
CA SER A 221 10.28 -8.77 -7.57
C SER A 221 9.52 -9.69 -6.60
N LEU A 222 10.18 -10.15 -5.55
CA LEU A 222 9.57 -11.05 -4.55
C LEU A 222 8.45 -10.38 -3.76
N ILE A 223 8.56 -9.07 -3.46
CA ILE A 223 7.48 -8.30 -2.82
C ILE A 223 6.26 -8.14 -3.75
N HIS A 224 6.46 -8.12 -5.06
CA HIS A 224 5.36 -7.99 -6.02
C HIS A 224 4.65 -9.30 -6.31
N ILE A 225 5.31 -10.44 -6.15
CA ILE A 225 4.77 -11.79 -6.42
C ILE A 225 4.04 -12.36 -5.20
N SER A 226 4.35 -11.89 -4.00
CA SER A 226 3.75 -12.33 -2.72
C SER A 226 2.51 -11.53 -2.38
#